data_4a859675e64888124902d4f1b503ff0f
#
_entry.id   4a859675e64888124902d4f1b503ff0f
#
_cell.length_a   1.000
_cell.length_b   1.000
_cell.length_c   1.000
_cell.angle_alpha   90.00
_cell.angle_beta   90.00
_cell.angle_gamma   90.00
#
_symmetry.space_group_name_H-M   'P 1'
#
loop_
_entity.id
_entity.type
_entity.pdbx_description
1 polymer ?
#
loop_
_entity_poly.entity_id
_entity_poly.type
_entity_poly.pdbx_seq_one_letter_code
_entity_poly.pdbx_strand_id
1 'polypeptide(L)'
;PDRLSIAVKEQQPVAYWGEKAFLNPRARVFEPEPSVDLPALPRFEGPDGYEQRVLLVYRQLQDMLKPLHLSVDSLRLDARRTWRVRLSNDLTVEIGRGNPVDRIARFVRVYPAILAAGSGQMVSVDLRYSNGFAVRRQQVDTHAESTG
;
A
#
# COMPACT_ATOMS: atom_id res chain seq x y z
N PRO A 1 36.79 -10.03 -4.06
CA PRO A 1 36.21 -9.54 -2.81
C PRO A 1 35.35 -8.29 -3.00
N ASP A 2 35.84 -7.35 -3.78
CA ASP A 2 35.09 -6.12 -4.02
C ASP A 2 33.82 -6.38 -4.79
N ARG A 3 33.85 -7.34 -5.69
CA ARG A 3 32.68 -7.70 -6.46
C ARG A 3 31.57 -8.27 -5.58
N LEU A 4 31.93 -9.08 -4.60
CA LEU A 4 30.97 -9.66 -3.68
C LEU A 4 30.33 -8.57 -2.82
N SER A 5 31.11 -7.60 -2.37
CA SER A 5 30.57 -6.49 -1.60
C SER A 5 29.59 -5.65 -2.41
N ILE A 6 29.91 -5.40 -3.66
CA ILE A 6 29.03 -4.64 -4.55
C ILE A 6 27.73 -5.39 -4.79
N ALA A 7 27.80 -6.71 -5.02
CA ALA A 7 26.63 -7.53 -5.22
C ALA A 7 25.70 -7.53 -4.02
N VAL A 8 26.28 -7.60 -2.81
CA VAL A 8 25.51 -7.56 -1.58
C VAL A 8 24.78 -6.23 -1.45
N LYS A 9 25.44 -5.12 -1.78
CA LYS A 9 24.81 -3.81 -1.72
C LYS A 9 23.66 -3.68 -2.73
N GLU A 10 23.80 -4.29 -3.89
CA GLU A 10 22.76 -4.27 -4.92
C GLU A 10 21.53 -5.06 -4.51
N GLN A 11 21.66 -5.95 -3.54
CA GLN A 11 20.57 -6.78 -3.06
C GLN A 11 19.90 -6.20 -1.82
N GLN A 12 19.98 -4.88 -1.63
CA GLN A 12 19.26 -4.26 -0.52
C GLN A 12 17.76 -4.29 -0.79
N PRO A 13 16.97 -4.79 0.18
CA PRO A 13 15.53 -4.85 -0.02
C PRO A 13 14.87 -3.49 0.18
N VAL A 14 13.90 -3.16 -0.65
CA VAL A 14 13.04 -2.01 -0.45
C VAL A 14 11.62 -2.42 -0.13
N ALA A 15 11.26 -3.68 -0.40
CA ALA A 15 9.93 -4.21 -0.15
C ALA A 15 9.97 -5.72 -0.17
N TYR A 16 8.94 -6.35 0.39
CA TYR A 16 8.68 -7.76 0.14
C TYR A 16 7.95 -7.89 -1.19
N TRP A 17 8.21 -8.97 -1.89
CA TRP A 17 7.49 -9.32 -3.09
C TRP A 17 6.83 -10.67 -2.89
N GLY A 18 5.49 -10.67 -2.79
CA GLY A 18 4.77 -11.87 -2.40
C GLY A 18 5.04 -12.23 -0.95
N GLU A 19 5.04 -13.51 -0.65
CA GLU A 19 5.19 -13.98 0.72
C GLU A 19 6.63 -14.13 1.17
N LYS A 20 7.54 -14.48 0.25
CA LYS A 20 8.86 -14.92 0.63
C LYS A 20 10.01 -14.16 0.00
N ALA A 21 9.76 -13.42 -1.06
CA ALA A 21 10.84 -12.77 -1.79
C ALA A 21 10.98 -11.31 -1.39
N PHE A 22 12.11 -10.74 -1.74
CA PHE A 22 12.38 -9.32 -1.62
C PHE A 22 12.43 -8.68 -2.99
N LEU A 23 12.21 -7.37 -3.01
CA LEU A 23 12.40 -6.54 -4.19
C LEU A 23 13.50 -5.53 -3.90
N ASN A 24 14.44 -5.36 -4.83
CA ASN A 24 15.50 -4.37 -4.68
C ASN A 24 15.12 -3.05 -5.37
N PRO A 25 15.93 -1.98 -5.23
CA PRO A 25 15.59 -0.68 -5.83
C PRO A 25 15.46 -0.69 -7.35
N ARG A 26 15.98 -1.70 -8.02
CA ARG A 26 15.86 -1.85 -9.47
C ARG A 26 14.68 -2.74 -9.87
N ALA A 27 13.80 -3.03 -8.91
CA ALA A 27 12.63 -3.87 -9.12
C ALA A 27 13.00 -5.32 -9.51
N ARG A 28 14.10 -5.80 -8.99
CA ARG A 28 14.50 -7.20 -9.17
C ARG A 28 14.17 -8.00 -7.94
N VAL A 29 13.64 -9.18 -8.16
CA VAL A 29 13.23 -10.09 -7.09
C VAL A 29 14.43 -10.93 -6.67
N PHE A 30 14.62 -11.06 -5.37
CA PHE A 30 15.64 -11.94 -4.81
C PHE A 30 15.14 -12.56 -3.51
N GLU A 31 15.75 -13.67 -3.13
CA GLU A 31 15.37 -14.33 -1.89
C GLU A 31 16.23 -13.84 -0.73
N PRO A 32 15.63 -13.70 0.47
CA PRO A 32 16.41 -13.27 1.63
C PRO A 32 17.36 -14.36 2.09
N GLU A 33 18.45 -13.93 2.70
CA GLU A 33 19.36 -14.83 3.38
C GLU A 33 18.65 -15.47 4.58
N PRO A 34 18.79 -16.80 4.79
CA PRO A 34 18.06 -17.46 5.87
C PRO A 34 18.40 -16.96 7.28
N SER A 35 19.60 -16.40 7.44
CA SER A 35 20.10 -15.97 8.75
C SER A 35 19.85 -14.51 9.05
N VAL A 36 19.23 -13.76 8.14
CA VAL A 36 19.06 -12.32 8.29
C VAL A 36 17.70 -12.03 8.91
N ASP A 37 17.68 -11.12 9.88
CA ASP A 37 16.43 -10.62 10.42
C ASP A 37 15.66 -9.88 9.34
N LEU A 38 14.35 -10.11 9.29
CA LEU A 38 13.50 -9.51 8.28
C LEU A 38 13.12 -8.10 8.70
N PRO A 39 13.47 -7.08 7.91
CA PRO A 39 13.13 -5.72 8.26
C PRO A 39 11.65 -5.42 8.07
N ALA A 40 11.20 -4.32 8.69
CA ALA A 40 9.85 -3.83 8.49
C ALA A 40 9.80 -3.06 7.18
N LEU A 41 9.27 -3.69 6.14
CA LEU A 41 9.19 -3.13 4.81
C LEU A 41 7.76 -3.27 4.29
N PRO A 42 7.37 -2.43 3.33
CA PRO A 42 6.08 -2.64 2.69
C PRO A 42 6.06 -3.96 1.92
N ARG A 43 4.87 -4.47 1.74
CA ARG A 43 4.66 -5.72 1.01
C ARG A 43 3.96 -5.45 -0.31
N PHE A 44 4.55 -5.95 -1.38
CA PHE A 44 3.98 -5.80 -2.73
C PHE A 44 3.54 -7.16 -3.25
N GLU A 45 2.45 -7.15 -4.01
CA GLU A 45 1.98 -8.31 -4.75
C GLU A 45 1.60 -7.89 -6.16
N GLY A 46 1.89 -8.72 -7.12
CA GLY A 46 1.53 -8.47 -8.50
C GLY A 46 1.84 -9.66 -9.39
N PRO A 47 1.33 -9.64 -10.62
CA PRO A 47 1.68 -10.69 -11.58
C PRO A 47 3.16 -10.63 -11.94
N ASP A 48 3.68 -11.77 -12.37
CA ASP A 48 5.06 -11.84 -12.83
C ASP A 48 5.29 -10.85 -13.96
N GLY A 49 6.39 -10.13 -13.88
CA GLY A 49 6.73 -9.12 -14.88
C GLY A 49 6.25 -7.71 -14.51
N TYR A 50 5.49 -7.56 -13.44
CA TYR A 50 4.95 -6.26 -13.03
C TYR A 50 5.71 -5.63 -11.87
N GLU A 51 6.86 -6.19 -11.51
CA GLU A 51 7.66 -5.72 -10.37
C GLU A 51 8.02 -4.25 -10.49
N GLN A 52 8.49 -3.85 -11.68
CA GLN A 52 8.88 -2.46 -11.90
C GLN A 52 7.68 -1.52 -11.84
N ARG A 53 6.56 -1.96 -12.39
CA ARG A 53 5.32 -1.17 -12.40
C ARG A 53 4.82 -0.94 -10.99
N VAL A 54 4.80 -1.99 -10.16
CA VAL A 54 4.33 -1.90 -8.79
C VAL A 54 5.24 -1.00 -7.97
N LEU A 55 6.55 -1.15 -8.12
CA LEU A 55 7.49 -0.29 -7.40
C LEU A 55 7.34 1.17 -7.79
N LEU A 56 7.16 1.46 -9.08
CA LEU A 56 6.96 2.82 -9.55
C LEU A 56 5.69 3.44 -8.95
N VAL A 57 4.59 2.71 -8.99
CA VAL A 57 3.32 3.18 -8.40
C VAL A 57 3.50 3.41 -6.90
N TYR A 58 4.15 2.48 -6.20
CA TYR A 58 4.41 2.65 -4.78
C TYR A 58 5.12 3.98 -4.48
N ARG A 59 6.17 4.29 -5.23
CA ARG A 59 6.93 5.52 -5.00
C ARG A 59 6.07 6.75 -5.20
N GLN A 60 5.22 6.73 -6.23
CA GLN A 60 4.32 7.84 -6.50
C GLN A 60 3.27 7.99 -5.41
N LEU A 61 2.67 6.89 -4.96
CA LEU A 61 1.68 6.94 -3.89
C LEU A 61 2.30 7.40 -2.58
N GLN A 62 3.52 6.95 -2.29
CA GLN A 62 4.20 7.31 -1.06
C GLN A 62 4.44 8.82 -1.00
N ASP A 63 4.87 9.42 -2.10
CA ASP A 63 5.06 10.87 -2.17
C ASP A 63 3.75 11.62 -1.98
N MET A 64 2.67 11.13 -2.58
CA MET A 64 1.37 11.78 -2.49
C MET A 64 0.74 11.70 -1.11
N LEU A 65 1.06 10.65 -0.36
CA LEU A 65 0.50 10.44 0.97
C LEU A 65 1.27 11.13 2.08
N LYS A 66 2.48 11.60 1.80
CA LYS A 66 3.30 12.27 2.81
C LYS A 66 2.61 13.44 3.50
N PRO A 67 1.92 14.35 2.78
CA PRO A 67 1.24 15.46 3.46
C PRO A 67 0.17 15.03 4.45
N LEU A 68 -0.36 13.84 4.29
CA LEU A 68 -1.36 13.29 5.20
C LEU A 68 -0.74 12.50 6.35
N HIS A 69 0.58 12.41 6.41
CA HIS A 69 1.31 11.60 7.38
C HIS A 69 0.92 10.11 7.30
N LEU A 70 0.63 9.66 6.09
CA LEU A 70 0.32 8.28 5.80
C LEU A 70 1.40 7.67 4.95
N SER A 71 1.60 6.36 5.12
CA SER A 71 2.53 5.60 4.30
C SER A 71 1.84 4.33 3.81
N VAL A 72 2.44 3.72 2.80
CA VAL A 72 1.92 2.49 2.20
C VAL A 72 2.47 1.29 2.96
N ASP A 73 1.58 0.50 3.57
CA ASP A 73 1.98 -0.77 4.19
C ASP A 73 2.00 -1.90 3.18
N SER A 74 1.04 -1.93 2.27
CA SER A 74 1.05 -2.94 1.22
C SER A 74 0.39 -2.38 -0.04
N LEU A 75 0.82 -2.89 -1.18
CA LEU A 75 0.29 -2.50 -2.48
C LEU A 75 0.12 -3.77 -3.31
N ARG A 76 -1.07 -3.96 -3.84
CA ARG A 76 -1.40 -5.14 -4.59
C ARG A 76 -1.97 -4.79 -5.95
N LEU A 77 -1.45 -5.45 -6.97
CA LEU A 77 -2.01 -5.45 -8.32
C LEU A 77 -2.41 -6.90 -8.62
N ASP A 78 -3.71 -7.14 -8.78
CA ASP A 78 -4.17 -8.50 -9.01
C ASP A 78 -4.16 -8.87 -10.50
N ALA A 79 -4.57 -10.09 -10.82
CA ALA A 79 -4.54 -10.59 -12.19
C ALA A 79 -5.51 -9.84 -13.11
N ARG A 80 -6.50 -9.17 -12.55
CA ARG A 80 -7.46 -8.35 -13.30
C ARG A 80 -6.98 -6.91 -13.48
N ARG A 81 -5.77 -6.60 -13.02
CA ARG A 81 -5.18 -5.26 -13.05
C ARG A 81 -5.90 -4.29 -12.14
N THR A 82 -6.45 -4.78 -11.05
CA THR A 82 -7.11 -3.98 -10.02
C THR A 82 -6.11 -3.69 -8.91
N TRP A 83 -6.00 -2.43 -8.54
CA TRP A 83 -5.07 -1.97 -7.50
C TRP A 83 -5.78 -1.87 -6.16
N ARG A 84 -5.08 -2.28 -5.12
CA ARG A 84 -5.51 -2.12 -3.74
C ARG A 84 -4.30 -1.70 -2.91
N VAL A 85 -4.49 -0.73 -2.03
CA VAL A 85 -3.41 -0.28 -1.13
C VAL A 85 -3.91 -0.31 0.30
N ARG A 86 -3.02 -0.72 1.20
CA ARG A 86 -3.28 -0.63 2.62
C ARG A 86 -2.31 0.40 3.20
N LEU A 87 -2.84 1.31 4.01
CA LEU A 87 -2.09 2.42 4.56
C LEU A 87 -1.69 2.17 6.01
N SER A 88 -0.79 3.01 6.51
CA SER A 88 -0.22 2.86 7.85
C SER A 88 -1.24 2.98 8.99
N ASN A 89 -2.39 3.56 8.72
CA ASN A 89 -3.50 3.65 9.68
C ASN A 89 -4.50 2.50 9.53
N ASP A 90 -4.11 1.42 8.88
CA ASP A 90 -4.92 0.23 8.62
C ASP A 90 -6.10 0.47 7.67
N LEU A 91 -6.11 1.61 7.01
CA LEU A 91 -7.13 1.90 6.01
C LEU A 91 -6.83 1.16 4.70
N THR A 92 -7.80 0.43 4.19
CA THR A 92 -7.70 -0.20 2.88
C THR A 92 -8.37 0.70 1.85
N VAL A 93 -7.65 0.98 0.76
CA VAL A 93 -8.17 1.80 -0.32
C VAL A 93 -8.29 0.93 -1.57
N GLU A 94 -9.52 0.75 -2.02
CA GLU A 94 -9.81 0.03 -3.26
C GLU A 94 -9.69 1.01 -4.41
N ILE A 95 -8.59 0.94 -5.14
CA ILE A 95 -8.32 1.88 -6.22
C ILE A 95 -9.01 1.45 -7.51
N GLY A 96 -8.99 0.14 -7.78
CA GLY A 96 -9.59 -0.41 -8.98
C GLY A 96 -8.65 -0.40 -10.18
N ARG A 97 -9.24 -0.48 -11.35
CA ARG A 97 -8.51 -0.44 -12.62
C ARG A 97 -8.23 0.99 -13.02
N GLY A 98 -7.32 1.16 -13.94
CA GLY A 98 -7.00 2.45 -14.50
C GLY A 98 -5.79 3.07 -13.84
N ASN A 99 -5.73 4.38 -13.80
CA ASN A 99 -4.58 5.09 -13.29
C ASN A 99 -4.67 5.25 -11.77
N PRO A 100 -3.85 4.49 -11.01
CA PRO A 100 -3.93 4.56 -9.56
C PRO A 100 -3.50 5.91 -9.01
N VAL A 101 -2.59 6.59 -9.69
CA VAL A 101 -2.08 7.89 -9.23
C VAL A 101 -3.19 8.94 -9.26
N ASP A 102 -3.96 8.99 -10.33
CA ASP A 102 -5.06 9.96 -10.44
C ASP A 102 -6.12 9.72 -9.36
N ARG A 103 -6.43 8.46 -9.10
CA ARG A 103 -7.44 8.13 -8.11
C ARG A 103 -6.98 8.43 -6.69
N ILE A 104 -5.73 8.15 -6.39
CA ILE A 104 -5.17 8.49 -5.08
C ILE A 104 -5.07 10.00 -4.92
N ALA A 105 -4.78 10.74 -5.99
CA ALA A 105 -4.77 12.21 -5.92
C ALA A 105 -6.14 12.73 -5.47
N ARG A 106 -7.21 12.14 -5.98
CA ARG A 106 -8.56 12.51 -5.56
C ARG A 106 -8.79 12.15 -4.09
N PHE A 107 -8.34 10.98 -3.67
CA PHE A 107 -8.44 10.56 -2.27
C PHE A 107 -7.71 11.54 -1.36
N VAL A 108 -6.50 11.95 -1.71
CA VAL A 108 -5.71 12.89 -0.90
C VAL A 108 -6.45 14.20 -0.73
N ARG A 109 -7.09 14.70 -1.78
CA ARG A 109 -7.83 15.96 -1.71
C ARG A 109 -9.02 15.89 -0.76
N VAL A 110 -9.72 14.77 -0.73
CA VAL A 110 -10.95 14.66 0.07
C VAL A 110 -10.74 14.07 1.45
N TYR A 111 -9.57 13.54 1.72
CA TYR A 111 -9.29 12.82 2.96
C TYR A 111 -9.58 13.66 4.22
N PRO A 112 -9.14 14.93 4.31
CA PRO A 112 -9.46 15.73 5.49
C PRO A 112 -10.97 15.89 5.71
N ALA A 113 -11.73 16.07 4.64
CA ALA A 113 -13.18 16.19 4.74
C ALA A 113 -13.81 14.87 5.17
N ILE A 114 -13.29 13.76 4.71
CA ILE A 114 -13.77 12.44 5.12
C ILE A 114 -13.53 12.24 6.62
N LEU A 115 -12.35 12.61 7.11
CA LEU A 115 -12.05 12.51 8.54
C LEU A 115 -13.01 13.32 9.39
N ALA A 116 -13.37 14.52 8.94
CA ALA A 116 -14.23 15.41 9.68
C ALA A 116 -15.70 15.02 9.62
N ALA A 117 -16.12 14.31 8.59
CA ALA A 117 -17.54 14.13 8.27
C ALA A 117 -18.23 13.01 9.02
N GLY A 118 -17.50 12.13 9.69
CA GLY A 118 -18.14 10.97 10.31
C GLY A 118 -17.49 10.56 11.60
N SER A 119 -18.16 9.68 12.30
CA SER A 119 -17.66 9.07 13.53
C SER A 119 -17.23 7.64 13.26
N GLY A 120 -16.35 7.15 14.11
CA GLY A 120 -15.83 5.80 13.96
C GLY A 120 -14.61 5.75 13.06
N GLN A 121 -13.90 4.67 13.19
CA GLN A 121 -12.66 4.46 12.43
C GLN A 121 -12.98 4.07 11.00
N MET A 122 -12.32 4.72 10.03
CA MET A 122 -12.43 4.30 8.66
C MET A 122 -11.76 2.95 8.46
N VAL A 123 -12.45 2.04 7.80
CA VAL A 123 -11.96 0.71 7.49
C VAL A 123 -11.53 0.63 6.03
N SER A 124 -12.33 1.17 5.14
CA SER A 124 -12.01 1.14 3.71
C SER A 124 -12.60 2.34 2.99
N VAL A 125 -11.94 2.71 1.90
CA VAL A 125 -12.42 3.73 0.96
C VAL A 125 -12.38 3.09 -0.42
N ASP A 126 -13.50 3.21 -1.15
CA ASP A 126 -13.61 2.65 -2.49
C ASP A 126 -13.61 3.78 -3.51
N LEU A 127 -12.58 3.83 -4.34
CA LEU A 127 -12.37 4.87 -5.34
C LEU A 127 -12.77 4.41 -6.74
N ARG A 128 -13.41 3.25 -6.86
CA ARG A 128 -13.74 2.70 -8.18
C ARG A 128 -14.86 3.43 -8.90
N TYR A 129 -15.58 4.28 -8.17
CA TYR A 129 -16.67 5.06 -8.75
C TYR A 129 -16.12 6.25 -9.52
N SER A 130 -16.71 6.53 -10.67
CA SER A 130 -16.21 7.60 -11.54
C SER A 130 -16.49 8.99 -10.97
N ASN A 131 -17.60 9.15 -10.24
CA ASN A 131 -18.03 10.46 -9.74
C ASN A 131 -18.01 10.57 -8.23
N GLY A 132 -17.25 9.72 -7.55
CA GLY A 132 -17.23 9.79 -6.11
C GLY A 132 -16.46 8.65 -5.51
N PHE A 133 -16.74 8.41 -4.23
CA PHE A 133 -16.10 7.35 -3.48
C PHE A 133 -17.07 6.88 -2.39
N ALA A 134 -16.84 5.68 -1.90
CA ALA A 134 -17.60 5.14 -0.78
C ALA A 134 -16.66 4.90 0.40
N VAL A 135 -17.11 5.28 1.59
CA VAL A 135 -16.33 5.10 2.82
C VAL A 135 -17.07 4.11 3.71
N ARG A 136 -16.35 3.10 4.15
CA ARG A 136 -16.87 2.17 5.15
C ARG A 136 -16.17 2.45 6.47
N ARG A 137 -16.97 2.63 7.53
CA ARG A 137 -16.46 2.87 8.86
C ARG A 137 -16.84 1.71 9.76
N GLN A 138 -15.98 1.43 10.73
CA GLN A 138 -16.33 0.52 11.80
C GLN A 138 -17.17 1.29 12.78
N GLN A 139 -18.40 0.80 13.02
CA GLN A 139 -19.26 1.44 14.00
C GLN A 139 -18.72 1.15 15.38
N VAL A 140 -18.72 2.19 16.20
CA VAL A 140 -18.44 2.01 17.61
C VAL A 140 -19.57 1.16 18.18
N ASP A 141 -19.22 0.05 18.83
CA ASP A 141 -20.21 -0.86 19.38
C ASP A 141 -20.79 -0.25 20.65
N THR A 142 -21.78 0.61 20.47
CA THR A 142 -22.46 1.23 21.59
C THR A 142 -23.47 0.28 22.27
N HIS A 143 -23.78 -0.82 21.62
CA HIS A 143 -24.72 -1.79 22.18
C HIS A 143 -24.18 -2.49 23.41
N ALA A 144 -22.90 -2.83 23.41
CA ALA A 144 -22.29 -3.45 24.57
C ALA A 144 -22.32 -2.54 25.79
N GLU A 145 -22.27 -1.24 25.55
CA GLU A 145 -22.31 -0.26 26.64
C GLU A 145 -23.72 0.02 27.10
N SER A 146 -24.67 0.02 26.17
CA SER A 146 -26.04 0.36 26.49
C SER A 146 -26.80 -0.78 27.19
N THR A 147 -26.34 -2.00 27.05
CA THR A 147 -26.98 -3.13 27.71
C THR A 147 -26.40 -3.44 29.09
N GLY A 148 -25.37 -2.73 29.43
CA GLY A 148 -24.73 -2.89 30.74
C GLY A 148 -25.52 -2.37 31.90
#